data_7f954f2a28de15f8fb30d1c03540dcd9
#
_entry.id   7f954f2a28de15f8fb30d1c03540dcd9
#
_cell.length_a   1.000
_cell.length_b   1.000
_cell.length_c   1.000
_cell.angle_alpha   90.00
_cell.angle_beta   90.00
_cell.angle_gamma   90.00
#
_symmetry.space_group_name_H-M   'P 1'
#
loop_
_entity.id
_entity.type
_entity.pdbx_description
1 polymer ?
#
loop_
_entity_poly.entity_id
_entity_poly.type
_entity_poly.pdbx_seq_one_letter_code
_entity_poly.pdbx_strand_id
1 'polypeptide(L)'
;MIVRDTPRALDLVLAMRGSIVPHIAPQVLLQVIVACAIVLMQHRWHLFPDVGGLAFTVFGVAISLFLGFRNNAAYERWWEARKLWGGLLADLRALAREADLFVPDAALRKRLLRQALAFLHLHRANLRRLPDDPIAAERGAAFLHAPHPPDAALDAMAAAIAEAGRAGTIDGFGLRALGQRLASISAQQAGCERIMLTPLPFVYSLLIYRTIWLFCLLLPFALVNSAGWLTPVFVAIAGYVFLGLAEVTEELSHPFTTSANGLPLDAICRAAEISLAPHIGETPPPAMRPKDYFLS
;
A
#
# COMPACT_ATOMS: atom_id res chain seq x y z
N MET A 1 6.15 3.09 -5.58
CA MET A 1 7.08 2.42 -4.64
C MET A 1 8.51 2.86 -4.92
N ILE A 2 9.30 3.12 -3.89
CA ILE A 2 10.75 3.36 -4.06
C ILE A 2 11.45 2.03 -4.32
N VAL A 3 12.24 1.98 -5.41
CA VAL A 3 13.04 0.81 -5.81
C VAL A 3 14.50 1.25 -5.86
N ARG A 4 15.31 0.78 -4.92
CA ARG A 4 16.76 1.00 -4.89
C ARG A 4 17.44 -0.36 -4.72
N ASP A 5 18.35 -0.67 -5.63
CA ASP A 5 19.23 -1.82 -5.48
C ASP A 5 20.36 -1.43 -4.50
N THR A 6 20.62 -2.23 -3.49
CA THR A 6 21.75 -2.09 -2.54
C THR A 6 22.13 -0.64 -2.15
N PRO A 7 21.29 0.09 -1.40
CA PRO A 7 21.63 1.44 -0.96
C PRO A 7 22.80 1.42 0.04
N ARG A 8 23.74 2.37 -0.10
CA ARG A 8 24.82 2.55 0.88
C ARG A 8 24.27 3.14 2.18
N ALA A 9 24.94 2.92 3.31
CA ALA A 9 24.49 3.42 4.61
C ALA A 9 24.27 4.96 4.61
N LEU A 10 25.15 5.72 3.97
CA LEU A 10 25.00 7.18 3.83
C LEU A 10 23.77 7.57 2.99
N ASP A 11 23.45 6.79 1.95
CA ASP A 11 22.26 7.04 1.12
C ASP A 11 20.97 6.85 1.92
N LEU A 12 20.95 5.91 2.88
CA LEU A 12 19.82 5.71 3.78
C LEU A 12 19.67 6.82 4.80
N VAL A 13 20.79 7.30 5.37
CA VAL A 13 20.78 8.40 6.37
C VAL A 13 20.34 9.72 5.73
N LEU A 14 20.75 10.00 4.48
CA LEU A 14 20.46 11.26 3.78
C LEU A 14 19.23 11.20 2.89
N ALA A 15 18.56 10.05 2.80
CA ALA A 15 17.40 9.89 1.94
C ALA A 15 16.19 10.70 2.45
N MET A 16 15.85 11.77 1.73
CA MET A 16 14.64 12.56 2.02
C MET A 16 13.43 12.06 1.22
N ARG A 17 13.64 11.50 0.03
CA ARG A 17 12.57 11.01 -0.84
C ARG A 17 12.08 9.63 -0.37
N GLY A 18 10.80 9.50 -0.08
CA GLY A 18 10.22 8.31 0.53
C GLY A 18 10.48 8.20 2.04
N SER A 19 11.07 9.25 2.65
CA SER A 19 11.27 9.34 4.09
C SER A 19 10.03 9.95 4.75
N ILE A 20 9.76 9.49 5.96
CA ILE A 20 8.70 10.03 6.83
C ILE A 20 9.11 11.37 7.49
N VAL A 21 10.41 11.73 7.44
CA VAL A 21 10.95 12.92 8.11
C VAL A 21 10.18 14.19 7.80
N PRO A 22 9.84 14.53 6.54
CA PRO A 22 9.09 15.74 6.24
C PRO A 22 7.71 15.79 6.90
N HIS A 23 7.07 14.65 7.11
CA HIS A 23 5.73 14.56 7.70
C HIS A 23 5.76 14.76 9.23
N ILE A 24 6.80 14.24 9.89
CA ILE A 24 6.92 14.32 11.37
C ILE A 24 7.75 15.50 11.86
N ALA A 25 8.58 16.13 11.01
CA ALA A 25 9.48 17.21 11.40
C ALA A 25 8.81 18.37 12.13
N PRO A 26 7.65 18.91 11.72
CA PRO A 26 6.99 19.99 12.45
C PRO A 26 6.54 19.56 13.84
N GLN A 27 6.12 18.32 14.02
CA GLN A 27 5.68 17.76 15.28
C GLN A 27 6.88 17.56 16.24
N VAL A 28 7.98 17.01 15.76
CA VAL A 28 9.22 16.84 16.51
C VAL A 28 9.80 18.22 16.91
N LEU A 29 9.79 19.17 15.97
CA LEU A 29 10.25 20.55 16.25
C LEU A 29 9.44 21.21 17.37
N LEU A 30 8.12 21.07 17.35
CA LEU A 30 7.26 21.57 18.41
C LEU A 30 7.63 20.96 19.79
N GLN A 31 7.85 19.64 19.83
CA GLN A 31 8.26 18.95 21.06
C GLN A 31 9.62 19.44 21.57
N VAL A 32 10.57 19.68 20.66
CA VAL A 32 11.89 20.24 21.00
C VAL A 32 11.77 21.66 21.55
N ILE A 33 10.93 22.52 20.97
CA ILE A 33 10.68 23.87 21.47
C ILE A 33 10.11 23.83 22.88
N VAL A 34 9.13 22.97 23.14
CA VAL A 34 8.54 22.78 24.47
C VAL A 34 9.60 22.27 25.45
N ALA A 35 10.43 21.31 25.06
CA ALA A 35 11.52 20.80 25.88
C ALA A 35 12.56 21.89 26.21
N CYS A 36 12.93 22.73 25.26
CA CYS A 36 13.81 23.87 25.49
C CYS A 36 13.20 24.87 26.49
N ALA A 37 11.91 25.17 26.35
CA ALA A 37 11.22 26.05 27.31
C ALA A 37 11.22 25.49 28.73
N ILE A 38 10.95 24.19 28.89
CA ILE A 38 10.97 23.49 30.19
C ILE A 38 12.37 23.52 30.80
N VAL A 39 13.43 23.27 30.01
CA VAL A 39 14.82 23.33 30.48
C VAL A 39 15.19 24.75 30.95
N LEU A 40 14.82 25.77 30.17
CA LEU A 40 15.05 27.18 30.54
C LEU A 40 14.31 27.55 31.81
N MET A 41 13.05 27.14 31.97
CA MET A 41 12.27 27.39 33.19
C MET A 41 12.89 26.68 34.38
N GLN A 42 13.31 25.43 34.24
CA GLN A 42 13.96 24.70 35.31
C GLN A 42 15.29 25.32 35.71
N HIS A 43 16.11 25.70 34.75
CA HIS A 43 17.42 26.32 35.01
C HIS A 43 17.28 27.69 35.71
N ARG A 44 16.24 28.49 35.34
CA ARG A 44 16.05 29.84 35.87
C ARG A 44 15.31 29.88 37.22
N TRP A 45 14.34 29.00 37.41
CA TRP A 45 13.39 29.08 38.53
C TRP A 45 13.29 27.80 39.39
N HIS A 46 13.92 26.70 38.97
CA HIS A 46 13.83 25.39 39.69
C HIS A 46 12.40 24.95 39.99
N LEU A 47 11.49 25.14 39.00
CA LEU A 47 10.04 24.97 39.22
C LEU A 47 9.60 23.52 39.30
N PHE A 48 10.33 22.59 38.65
CA PHE A 48 9.87 21.23 38.51
C PHE A 48 10.56 20.28 39.48
N PRO A 49 9.79 19.50 40.27
CA PRO A 49 10.35 18.47 41.14
C PRO A 49 10.99 17.34 40.31
N ASP A 50 11.86 16.57 40.96
CA ASP A 50 12.37 15.34 40.35
C ASP A 50 11.27 14.26 40.36
N VAL A 51 10.76 13.92 39.17
CA VAL A 51 9.64 12.99 39.03
C VAL A 51 10.11 11.53 38.93
N GLY A 52 11.44 11.31 38.80
CA GLY A 52 12.03 9.99 38.62
C GLY A 52 11.73 9.37 37.22
N GLY A 53 12.73 8.81 36.55
CA GLY A 53 12.60 8.29 35.18
C GLY A 53 11.93 6.92 35.07
N LEU A 54 11.75 6.17 36.17
CA LEU A 54 11.31 4.77 36.13
C LEU A 54 9.91 4.61 35.52
N ALA A 55 8.95 5.45 35.93
CA ALA A 55 7.58 5.39 35.38
C ALA A 55 7.57 5.67 33.86
N PHE A 56 8.38 6.61 33.40
CA PHE A 56 8.52 6.93 31.96
C PHE A 56 9.18 5.80 31.19
N THR A 57 10.11 5.08 31.79
CA THR A 57 10.73 3.90 31.15
C THR A 57 9.67 2.82 30.93
N VAL A 58 8.89 2.47 31.94
CA VAL A 58 7.81 1.48 31.82
C VAL A 58 6.78 1.90 30.78
N PHE A 59 6.40 3.17 30.77
CA PHE A 59 5.44 3.70 29.81
C PHE A 59 5.99 3.70 28.37
N GLY A 60 7.26 4.06 28.19
CA GLY A 60 7.95 3.99 26.89
C GLY A 60 8.05 2.57 26.34
N VAL A 61 8.34 1.58 27.21
CA VAL A 61 8.33 0.15 26.82
C VAL A 61 6.94 -0.29 26.38
N ALA A 62 5.89 0.09 27.12
CA ALA A 62 4.52 -0.23 26.76
C ALA A 62 4.13 0.36 25.39
N ILE A 63 4.44 1.64 25.14
CA ILE A 63 4.20 2.28 23.84
C ILE A 63 4.94 1.53 22.72
N SER A 64 6.21 1.21 22.92
CA SER A 64 7.03 0.48 21.93
C SER A 64 6.41 -0.86 21.56
N LEU A 65 5.89 -1.59 22.54
CA LEU A 65 5.23 -2.88 22.32
C LEU A 65 3.95 -2.71 21.50
N PHE A 66 3.08 -1.78 21.87
CA PHE A 66 1.84 -1.51 21.13
C PHE A 66 2.10 -1.02 19.70
N LEU A 67 3.09 -0.14 19.50
CA LEU A 67 3.52 0.27 18.17
C LEU A 67 4.03 -0.91 17.34
N GLY A 68 4.81 -1.80 17.96
CA GLY A 68 5.32 -3.01 17.30
C GLY A 68 4.19 -3.90 16.79
N PHE A 69 3.17 -4.17 17.60
CA PHE A 69 2.01 -4.95 17.16
C PHE A 69 1.25 -4.28 16.01
N ARG A 70 1.02 -2.97 16.09
CA ARG A 70 0.34 -2.23 15.03
C ARG A 70 1.15 -2.21 13.73
N ASN A 71 2.46 -2.03 13.83
CA ASN A 71 3.35 -2.06 12.67
C ASN A 71 3.32 -3.43 11.97
N ASN A 72 3.33 -4.52 12.73
CA ASN A 72 3.21 -5.86 12.18
C ASN A 72 1.88 -6.06 11.45
N ALA A 73 0.76 -5.64 12.03
CA ALA A 73 -0.56 -5.73 11.40
C ALA A 73 -0.62 -4.91 10.09
N ALA A 74 -0.03 -3.71 10.05
CA ALA A 74 0.04 -2.88 8.85
C ALA A 74 0.94 -3.51 7.77
N TYR A 75 2.08 -4.06 8.17
CA TYR A 75 2.98 -4.77 7.26
C TYR A 75 2.34 -6.02 6.66
N GLU A 76 1.66 -6.84 7.46
CA GLU A 76 0.93 -8.03 6.97
C GLU A 76 -0.13 -7.64 5.95
N ARG A 77 -0.87 -6.56 6.19
CA ARG A 77 -1.85 -5.98 5.27
C ARG A 77 -1.21 -5.56 3.95
N TRP A 78 -0.10 -4.84 4.00
CA TRP A 78 0.66 -4.41 2.82
C TRP A 78 1.18 -5.62 2.04
N TRP A 79 1.72 -6.61 2.76
CA TRP A 79 2.26 -7.83 2.17
C TRP A 79 1.18 -8.72 1.56
N GLU A 80 0.01 -8.81 2.20
CA GLU A 80 -1.16 -9.50 1.64
C GLU A 80 -1.60 -8.84 0.33
N ALA A 81 -1.73 -7.52 0.28
CA ALA A 81 -2.05 -6.78 -0.93
C ALA A 81 -1.03 -7.07 -2.06
N ARG A 82 0.25 -7.14 -1.73
CA ARG A 82 1.31 -7.50 -2.70
C ARG A 82 1.16 -8.94 -3.22
N LYS A 83 0.80 -9.88 -2.37
CA LYS A 83 0.55 -11.28 -2.77
C LYS A 83 -0.67 -11.39 -3.69
N LEU A 84 -1.76 -10.74 -3.35
CA LEU A 84 -2.99 -10.71 -4.16
C LEU A 84 -2.72 -10.16 -5.57
N TRP A 85 -2.00 -9.05 -5.69
CA TRP A 85 -1.61 -8.51 -6.99
C TRP A 85 -0.62 -9.40 -7.75
N GLY A 86 0.23 -10.13 -7.04
CA GLY A 86 1.09 -11.16 -7.64
C GLY A 86 0.29 -12.34 -8.17
N GLY A 87 -0.70 -12.79 -7.41
CA GLY A 87 -1.66 -13.83 -7.80
C GLY A 87 -2.49 -13.41 -9.01
N LEU A 88 -3.00 -12.17 -9.00
CA LEU A 88 -3.75 -11.62 -10.12
C LEU A 88 -2.93 -11.61 -11.43
N LEU A 89 -1.67 -11.17 -11.37
CA LEU A 89 -0.78 -11.23 -12.54
C LEU A 89 -0.54 -12.66 -13.02
N ALA A 90 -0.37 -13.62 -12.11
CA ALA A 90 -0.20 -15.03 -12.45
C ALA A 90 -1.47 -15.60 -13.10
N ASP A 91 -2.65 -15.26 -12.58
CA ASP A 91 -3.94 -15.68 -13.12
C ASP A 91 -4.18 -15.13 -14.52
N LEU A 92 -3.85 -13.86 -14.80
CA LEU A 92 -3.98 -13.27 -16.13
C LEU A 92 -3.04 -13.95 -17.16
N ARG A 93 -1.83 -14.30 -16.74
CA ARG A 93 -0.89 -15.07 -17.58
C ARG A 93 -1.40 -16.49 -17.84
N ALA A 94 -2.01 -17.12 -16.85
CA ALA A 94 -2.62 -18.44 -17.00
C ALA A 94 -3.84 -18.38 -17.90
N LEU A 95 -4.70 -17.36 -17.74
CA LEU A 95 -5.85 -17.11 -18.61
C LEU A 95 -5.45 -17.01 -20.08
N ALA A 96 -4.35 -16.30 -20.39
CA ALA A 96 -3.87 -16.16 -21.76
C ALA A 96 -3.49 -17.52 -22.37
N ARG A 97 -2.77 -18.38 -21.60
CA ARG A 97 -2.40 -19.74 -22.04
C ARG A 97 -3.62 -20.66 -22.16
N GLU A 98 -4.54 -20.60 -21.20
CA GLU A 98 -5.78 -21.37 -21.25
C GLU A 98 -6.67 -20.94 -22.41
N ALA A 99 -6.71 -19.66 -22.75
CA ALA A 99 -7.42 -19.17 -23.92
C ALA A 99 -6.80 -19.72 -25.22
N ASP A 100 -5.47 -19.77 -25.32
CA ASP A 100 -4.80 -20.37 -26.49
C ASP A 100 -5.05 -21.89 -26.61
N LEU A 101 -5.16 -22.59 -25.46
CA LEU A 101 -5.37 -24.05 -25.42
C LEU A 101 -6.82 -24.42 -25.73
N PHE A 102 -7.80 -23.68 -25.22
CA PHE A 102 -9.20 -24.12 -25.20
C PHE A 102 -10.15 -23.25 -26.03
N VAL A 103 -9.71 -22.09 -26.53
CA VAL A 103 -10.56 -21.20 -27.35
C VAL A 103 -10.05 -21.19 -28.79
N PRO A 104 -10.62 -21.99 -29.69
CA PRO A 104 -10.19 -22.06 -31.10
C PRO A 104 -10.37 -20.74 -31.84
N ASP A 105 -11.47 -20.01 -31.55
CA ASP A 105 -11.76 -18.73 -32.18
C ASP A 105 -10.79 -17.63 -31.74
N ALA A 106 -9.98 -17.15 -32.66
CA ALA A 106 -9.00 -16.08 -32.42
C ALA A 106 -9.66 -14.73 -32.05
N ALA A 107 -10.85 -14.46 -32.57
CA ALA A 107 -11.57 -13.21 -32.23
C ALA A 107 -12.07 -13.24 -30.80
N LEU A 108 -12.60 -14.35 -30.34
CA LEU A 108 -13.02 -14.56 -28.99
C LEU A 108 -11.82 -14.50 -28.02
N ARG A 109 -10.68 -15.16 -28.33
CA ARG A 109 -9.46 -15.05 -27.54
C ARG A 109 -9.03 -13.61 -27.31
N LYS A 110 -8.92 -12.84 -28.40
CA LYS A 110 -8.55 -11.42 -28.33
C LYS A 110 -9.53 -10.61 -27.48
N ARG A 111 -10.84 -10.86 -27.65
CA ARG A 111 -11.89 -10.20 -26.85
C ARG A 111 -11.73 -10.48 -25.37
N LEU A 112 -11.58 -11.76 -24.99
CA LEU A 112 -11.40 -12.16 -23.58
C LEU A 112 -10.17 -11.52 -22.94
N LEU A 113 -9.02 -11.54 -23.63
CA LEU A 113 -7.79 -10.97 -23.10
C LEU A 113 -7.81 -9.44 -23.02
N ARG A 114 -8.50 -8.77 -23.96
CA ARG A 114 -8.73 -7.31 -23.87
C ARG A 114 -9.67 -6.95 -22.70
N GLN A 115 -10.71 -7.75 -22.48
CA GLN A 115 -11.59 -7.59 -21.30
C GLN A 115 -10.83 -7.82 -19.99
N ALA A 116 -9.90 -8.79 -19.95
CA ALA A 116 -9.03 -9.03 -18.80
C ALA A 116 -8.08 -7.85 -18.52
N LEU A 117 -7.53 -7.20 -19.55
CA LEU A 117 -6.76 -5.96 -19.39
C LEU A 117 -7.63 -4.79 -18.95
N ALA A 118 -8.85 -4.67 -19.51
CA ALA A 118 -9.83 -3.67 -19.05
C ALA A 118 -10.16 -3.85 -17.58
N PHE A 119 -10.48 -5.06 -17.15
CA PHE A 119 -10.68 -5.40 -15.74
C PHE A 119 -9.49 -4.94 -14.87
N LEU A 120 -8.27 -5.27 -15.26
CA LEU A 120 -7.08 -4.96 -14.48
C LEU A 120 -6.89 -3.45 -14.26
N HIS A 121 -7.07 -2.64 -15.30
CA HIS A 121 -6.96 -1.18 -15.19
C HIS A 121 -8.11 -0.56 -14.42
N LEU A 122 -9.34 -1.04 -14.61
CA LEU A 122 -10.50 -0.63 -13.83
C LEU A 122 -10.33 -0.97 -12.35
N HIS A 123 -9.84 -2.17 -12.03
CA HIS A 123 -9.58 -2.60 -10.67
C HIS A 123 -8.49 -1.75 -10.00
N ARG A 124 -7.39 -1.45 -10.72
CA ARG A 124 -6.36 -0.52 -10.25
C ARG A 124 -6.94 0.85 -9.92
N ALA A 125 -7.72 1.43 -10.84
CA ALA A 125 -8.34 2.75 -10.66
C ALA A 125 -9.32 2.75 -9.46
N ASN A 126 -10.13 1.71 -9.33
CA ASN A 126 -11.05 1.53 -8.21
C ASN A 126 -10.30 1.47 -6.86
N LEU A 127 -9.26 0.65 -6.74
CA LEU A 127 -8.46 0.53 -5.51
C LEU A 127 -7.74 1.84 -5.14
N ARG A 128 -7.32 2.62 -6.12
CA ARG A 128 -6.69 3.93 -5.93
C ARG A 128 -7.71 5.07 -5.77
N ARG A 129 -9.01 4.79 -5.91
CA ARG A 129 -10.09 5.79 -5.89
C ARG A 129 -9.87 6.91 -6.90
N LEU A 130 -9.50 6.54 -8.13
CA LEU A 130 -9.25 7.45 -9.24
C LEU A 130 -10.40 7.31 -10.29
N PRO A 131 -11.51 8.04 -10.14
CA PRO A 131 -12.66 7.92 -11.03
C PRO A 131 -12.33 8.35 -12.47
N ASP A 132 -11.41 9.29 -12.64
CA ASP A 132 -11.03 9.86 -13.93
C ASP A 132 -9.66 9.33 -14.43
N ASP A 133 -9.32 8.07 -14.11
CA ASP A 133 -8.07 7.47 -14.59
C ASP A 133 -8.13 7.29 -16.11
N PRO A 134 -7.22 7.95 -16.89
CA PRO A 134 -7.33 7.98 -18.35
C PRO A 134 -7.10 6.59 -18.99
N ILE A 135 -6.25 5.75 -18.39
CA ILE A 135 -5.98 4.40 -18.93
C ILE A 135 -7.16 3.48 -18.64
N ALA A 136 -7.75 3.58 -17.46
CA ALA A 136 -8.96 2.83 -17.14
C ALA A 136 -10.15 3.28 -17.99
N ALA A 137 -10.27 4.58 -18.26
CA ALA A 137 -11.29 5.12 -19.15
C ALA A 137 -11.12 4.64 -20.61
N GLU A 138 -9.89 4.63 -21.14
CA GLU A 138 -9.61 4.15 -22.49
C GLU A 138 -9.88 2.64 -22.63
N ARG A 139 -9.29 1.84 -21.73
CA ARG A 139 -9.34 0.38 -21.83
C ARG A 139 -10.67 -0.21 -21.38
N GLY A 140 -11.31 0.44 -20.41
CA GLY A 140 -12.57 0.01 -19.78
C GLY A 140 -13.81 0.76 -20.25
N ALA A 141 -13.75 1.50 -21.36
CA ALA A 141 -14.83 2.39 -21.83
C ALA A 141 -16.21 1.73 -21.84
N ALA A 142 -16.28 0.45 -22.22
CA ALA A 142 -17.54 -0.31 -22.26
C ALA A 142 -18.17 -0.56 -20.87
N PHE A 143 -17.42 -0.41 -19.80
CA PHE A 143 -17.84 -0.79 -18.44
C PHE A 143 -17.97 0.39 -17.47
N LEU A 144 -17.56 1.60 -17.87
CA LEU A 144 -17.50 2.78 -16.97
C LEU A 144 -18.84 3.14 -16.34
N HIS A 145 -19.94 2.87 -17.03
CA HIS A 145 -21.29 3.20 -16.55
C HIS A 145 -21.93 2.08 -15.69
N ALA A 146 -21.22 0.96 -15.52
CA ALA A 146 -21.70 -0.11 -14.65
C ALA A 146 -21.57 0.30 -13.17
N PRO A 147 -22.45 -0.19 -12.29
CA PRO A 147 -22.35 0.08 -10.84
C PRO A 147 -20.98 -0.29 -10.25
N HIS A 148 -20.36 -1.35 -10.76
CA HIS A 148 -19.02 -1.80 -10.39
C HIS A 148 -18.22 -2.17 -11.65
N PRO A 149 -17.50 -1.20 -12.25
CA PRO A 149 -16.85 -1.39 -13.57
C PRO A 149 -15.89 -2.59 -13.66
N PRO A 150 -15.03 -2.87 -12.64
CA PRO A 150 -14.16 -4.06 -12.69
C PRO A 150 -14.96 -5.37 -12.78
N ASP A 151 -16.00 -5.51 -11.99
CA ASP A 151 -16.83 -6.71 -11.94
C ASP A 151 -17.59 -6.93 -13.25
N ALA A 152 -18.13 -5.85 -13.83
CA ALA A 152 -18.79 -5.89 -15.12
C ALA A 152 -17.88 -6.39 -16.25
N ALA A 153 -16.57 -6.14 -16.19
CA ALA A 153 -15.61 -6.69 -17.15
C ALA A 153 -15.45 -8.21 -16.98
N LEU A 154 -15.45 -8.72 -15.73
CA LEU A 154 -15.42 -10.16 -15.46
C LEU A 154 -16.72 -10.86 -15.88
N ASP A 155 -17.87 -10.23 -15.60
CA ASP A 155 -19.19 -10.71 -16.05
C ASP A 155 -19.26 -10.83 -17.59
N ALA A 156 -18.74 -9.84 -18.30
CA ALA A 156 -18.68 -9.87 -19.75
C ALA A 156 -17.79 -11.01 -20.28
N MET A 157 -16.70 -11.32 -19.59
CA MET A 157 -15.84 -12.48 -19.91
C MET A 157 -16.58 -13.79 -19.64
N ALA A 158 -17.24 -13.92 -18.49
CA ALA A 158 -18.03 -15.09 -18.13
C ALA A 158 -19.16 -15.34 -19.13
N ALA A 159 -19.88 -14.28 -19.52
CA ALA A 159 -20.95 -14.36 -20.52
C ALA A 159 -20.43 -14.85 -21.89
N ALA A 160 -19.27 -14.32 -22.33
CA ALA A 160 -18.66 -14.72 -23.61
C ALA A 160 -18.20 -16.19 -23.60
N ILE A 161 -17.62 -16.66 -22.49
CA ILE A 161 -17.23 -18.07 -22.31
C ILE A 161 -18.47 -18.98 -22.30
N ALA A 162 -19.52 -18.59 -21.57
CA ALA A 162 -20.77 -19.35 -21.52
C ALA A 162 -21.47 -19.43 -22.89
N GLU A 163 -21.46 -18.35 -23.67
CA GLU A 163 -21.99 -18.31 -25.04
C GLU A 163 -21.24 -19.31 -25.95
N ALA A 164 -19.90 -19.25 -25.92
CA ALA A 164 -19.04 -20.15 -26.68
C ALA A 164 -19.23 -21.64 -26.28
N GLY A 165 -19.43 -21.90 -25.00
CA GLY A 165 -19.76 -23.26 -24.53
C GLY A 165 -21.12 -23.75 -25.04
N ARG A 166 -22.14 -22.91 -25.03
CA ARG A 166 -23.48 -23.24 -25.60
C ARG A 166 -23.42 -23.47 -27.10
N ALA A 167 -22.57 -22.75 -27.81
CA ALA A 167 -22.33 -22.94 -29.24
C ALA A 167 -21.45 -24.14 -29.56
N GLY A 168 -20.92 -24.86 -28.55
CA GLY A 168 -20.04 -26.01 -28.73
C GLY A 168 -18.63 -25.66 -29.24
N THR A 169 -18.24 -24.37 -29.23
CA THR A 169 -16.91 -23.93 -29.69
C THR A 169 -15.84 -24.08 -28.59
N ILE A 170 -16.24 -24.18 -27.33
CA ILE A 170 -15.38 -24.52 -26.19
C ILE A 170 -15.94 -25.81 -25.58
N ASP A 171 -15.10 -26.80 -25.38
CA ASP A 171 -15.48 -28.06 -24.74
C ASP A 171 -15.66 -27.94 -23.22
N GLY A 172 -16.18 -29.00 -22.58
CA GLY A 172 -16.41 -29.00 -21.13
C GLY A 172 -15.15 -28.84 -20.29
N PHE A 173 -13.98 -29.29 -20.76
CA PHE A 173 -12.70 -29.10 -20.08
C PHE A 173 -12.26 -27.65 -20.14
N GLY A 174 -12.36 -27.02 -21.29
CA GLY A 174 -12.08 -25.60 -21.49
C GLY A 174 -13.01 -24.69 -20.68
N LEU A 175 -14.32 -25.00 -20.66
CA LEU A 175 -15.28 -24.25 -19.84
C LEU A 175 -14.93 -24.33 -18.35
N ARG A 176 -14.54 -25.51 -17.88
CA ARG A 176 -14.12 -25.70 -16.48
C ARG A 176 -12.83 -24.96 -16.17
N ALA A 177 -11.82 -25.05 -17.04
CA ALA A 177 -10.53 -24.38 -16.84
C ALA A 177 -10.71 -22.86 -16.78
N LEU A 178 -11.37 -22.26 -17.78
CA LEU A 178 -11.63 -20.83 -17.85
C LEU A 178 -12.53 -20.34 -16.70
N GLY A 179 -13.55 -21.11 -16.32
CA GLY A 179 -14.40 -20.80 -15.17
C GLY A 179 -13.64 -20.81 -13.84
N GLN A 180 -12.76 -21.78 -13.63
CA GLN A 180 -11.88 -21.82 -12.44
C GLN A 180 -10.90 -20.64 -12.45
N ARG A 181 -10.41 -20.21 -13.61
CA ARG A 181 -9.54 -19.05 -13.73
C ARG A 181 -10.26 -17.76 -13.37
N LEU A 182 -11.50 -17.55 -13.87
CA LEU A 182 -12.31 -16.40 -13.50
C LEU A 182 -12.61 -16.39 -12.00
N ALA A 183 -12.92 -17.53 -11.40
CA ALA A 183 -13.13 -17.64 -9.96
C ALA A 183 -11.88 -17.25 -9.15
N SER A 184 -10.68 -17.66 -9.62
CA SER A 184 -9.41 -17.25 -9.00
C SER A 184 -9.18 -15.74 -9.10
N ILE A 185 -9.40 -15.13 -10.29
CA ILE A 185 -9.31 -13.68 -10.50
C ILE A 185 -10.28 -12.94 -9.57
N SER A 186 -11.53 -13.39 -9.49
CA SER A 186 -12.54 -12.80 -8.59
C SER A 186 -12.14 -12.90 -7.12
N ALA A 187 -11.52 -13.99 -6.71
CA ALA A 187 -11.01 -14.15 -5.33
C ALA A 187 -9.88 -13.14 -5.02
N GLN A 188 -8.96 -12.90 -5.97
CA GLN A 188 -7.91 -11.88 -5.83
C GLN A 188 -8.51 -10.47 -5.77
N GLN A 189 -9.48 -10.17 -6.64
CA GLN A 189 -10.23 -8.91 -6.61
C GLN A 189 -10.87 -8.68 -5.24
N ALA A 190 -11.69 -9.62 -4.78
CA ALA A 190 -12.39 -9.54 -3.49
C ALA A 190 -11.41 -9.36 -2.32
N GLY A 191 -10.25 -10.04 -2.36
CA GLY A 191 -9.19 -9.87 -1.38
C GLY A 191 -8.64 -8.43 -1.35
N CYS A 192 -8.38 -7.84 -2.51
CA CYS A 192 -7.94 -6.45 -2.63
C CYS A 192 -9.00 -5.46 -2.14
N GLU A 193 -10.25 -5.66 -2.51
CA GLU A 193 -11.37 -4.82 -2.08
C GLU A 193 -11.61 -4.90 -0.57
N ARG A 194 -11.51 -6.10 0.02
CA ARG A 194 -11.53 -6.28 1.47
C ARG A 194 -10.44 -5.44 2.14
N ILE A 195 -9.22 -5.47 1.63
CA ILE A 195 -8.12 -4.65 2.15
C ILE A 195 -8.45 -3.17 2.02
N MET A 196 -8.99 -2.70 0.90
CA MET A 196 -9.35 -1.30 0.68
C MET A 196 -10.48 -0.84 1.62
N LEU A 197 -11.52 -1.66 1.79
CA LEU A 197 -12.76 -1.30 2.50
C LEU A 197 -12.68 -1.51 4.01
N THR A 198 -11.75 -2.33 4.49
CA THR A 198 -11.60 -2.65 5.92
C THR A 198 -10.26 -2.14 6.46
N PRO A 199 -10.11 -0.84 6.73
CA PRO A 199 -8.87 -0.29 7.31
C PRO A 199 -8.63 -0.83 8.72
N LEU A 200 -7.43 -0.61 9.26
CA LEU A 200 -7.15 -0.88 10.67
C LEU A 200 -8.14 -0.08 11.55
N PRO A 201 -8.63 -0.66 12.67
CA PRO A 201 -9.61 0.02 13.51
C PRO A 201 -9.12 1.40 13.97
N PHE A 202 -9.91 2.44 13.68
CA PHE A 202 -9.56 3.84 13.97
C PHE A 202 -9.23 4.10 15.43
N VAL A 203 -9.86 3.38 16.34
CA VAL A 203 -9.61 3.51 17.79
C VAL A 203 -8.16 3.19 18.15
N TYR A 204 -7.52 2.25 17.46
CA TYR A 204 -6.10 1.93 17.64
C TYR A 204 -5.21 3.09 17.23
N SER A 205 -5.46 3.68 16.06
CA SER A 205 -4.73 4.86 15.57
C SER A 205 -4.86 6.01 16.54
N LEU A 206 -6.08 6.28 17.01
CA LEU A 206 -6.37 7.36 17.94
C LEU A 206 -5.66 7.18 19.29
N LEU A 207 -5.75 5.98 19.87
CA LEU A 207 -5.14 5.67 21.17
C LEU A 207 -3.61 5.84 21.10
N ILE A 208 -2.97 5.21 20.10
CA ILE A 208 -1.51 5.24 19.94
C ILE A 208 -1.02 6.67 19.71
N TYR A 209 -1.66 7.40 18.80
CA TYR A 209 -1.25 8.76 18.49
C TYR A 209 -1.35 9.68 19.71
N ARG A 210 -2.46 9.63 20.46
CA ARG A 210 -2.63 10.40 21.70
C ARG A 210 -1.61 10.01 22.77
N THR A 211 -1.34 8.71 22.91
CA THR A 211 -0.38 8.21 23.90
C THR A 211 1.05 8.63 23.59
N ILE A 212 1.45 8.61 22.30
CA ILE A 212 2.74 9.12 21.85
C ILE A 212 2.88 10.61 22.18
N TRP A 213 1.87 11.42 21.84
CA TRP A 213 1.89 12.84 22.13
C TRP A 213 1.98 13.12 23.63
N LEU A 214 1.19 12.43 24.44
CA LEU A 214 1.23 12.57 25.89
C LEU A 214 2.62 12.21 26.43
N PHE A 215 3.18 11.09 25.99
CA PHE A 215 4.51 10.67 26.39
C PHE A 215 5.60 11.69 26.04
N CYS A 216 5.64 12.12 24.77
CA CYS A 216 6.66 13.06 24.30
C CYS A 216 6.53 14.45 24.94
N LEU A 217 5.32 14.91 25.29
CA LEU A 217 5.11 16.18 26.00
C LEU A 217 5.50 16.09 27.48
N LEU A 218 5.34 14.92 28.10
CA LEU A 218 5.68 14.72 29.51
C LEU A 218 7.16 14.33 29.71
N LEU A 219 7.79 13.75 28.69
CA LEU A 219 9.19 13.29 28.76
C LEU A 219 10.20 14.35 29.20
N PRO A 220 10.10 15.64 28.78
CA PRO A 220 11.02 16.69 29.26
C PRO A 220 11.01 16.86 30.75
N PHE A 221 9.86 16.71 31.41
CA PHE A 221 9.76 16.85 32.91
C PHE A 221 10.50 15.72 33.61
N ALA A 222 10.51 14.52 33.05
CA ALA A 222 11.25 13.40 33.62
C ALA A 222 12.77 13.51 33.41
N LEU A 223 13.21 14.18 32.34
CA LEU A 223 14.62 14.25 31.96
C LEU A 223 15.32 15.53 32.39
N VAL A 224 14.58 16.60 32.65
CA VAL A 224 15.18 17.93 32.88
C VAL A 224 16.17 17.97 34.05
N ASN A 225 15.91 17.22 35.12
CA ASN A 225 16.80 17.18 36.29
C ASN A 225 18.00 16.24 36.10
N SER A 226 17.87 15.18 35.30
CA SER A 226 18.93 14.21 35.09
C SER A 226 19.79 14.52 33.86
N ALA A 227 19.17 14.99 32.74
CA ALA A 227 19.84 15.25 31.46
C ALA A 227 20.12 16.76 31.24
N GLY A 228 19.49 17.66 31.98
CA GLY A 228 19.69 19.11 31.85
C GLY A 228 19.51 19.59 30.39
N TRP A 229 20.52 20.23 29.80
CA TRP A 229 20.52 20.77 28.45
C TRP A 229 20.47 19.71 27.34
N LEU A 230 20.70 18.43 27.65
CA LEU A 230 20.54 17.34 26.68
C LEU A 230 19.08 16.88 26.55
N THR A 231 18.17 17.32 27.41
CA THR A 231 16.76 16.96 27.38
C THR A 231 16.10 17.18 26.01
N PRO A 232 16.25 18.34 25.33
CA PRO A 232 15.67 18.53 23.99
C PRO A 232 16.17 17.52 22.95
N VAL A 233 17.43 17.09 23.05
CA VAL A 233 18.02 16.09 22.15
C VAL A 233 17.36 14.73 22.37
N PHE A 234 17.19 14.29 23.61
CA PHE A 234 16.51 13.03 23.91
C PHE A 234 15.03 13.06 23.52
N VAL A 235 14.35 14.19 23.71
CA VAL A 235 12.97 14.40 23.24
C VAL A 235 12.87 14.33 21.72
N ALA A 236 13.81 14.93 20.99
CA ALA A 236 13.87 14.84 19.55
C ALA A 236 14.04 13.39 19.06
N ILE A 237 14.93 12.62 19.70
CA ILE A 237 15.15 11.20 19.37
C ILE A 237 13.90 10.39 19.66
N ALA A 238 13.28 10.54 20.82
CA ALA A 238 12.06 9.84 21.18
C ALA A 238 10.90 10.19 20.25
N GLY A 239 10.69 11.48 19.96
CA GLY A 239 9.70 11.96 19.01
C GLY A 239 9.91 11.41 17.61
N TYR A 240 11.15 11.41 17.12
CA TYR A 240 11.51 10.82 15.82
C TYR A 240 11.16 9.33 15.76
N VAL A 241 11.52 8.56 16.79
CA VAL A 241 11.28 7.11 16.82
C VAL A 241 9.78 6.80 16.89
N PHE A 242 9.05 7.40 17.83
CA PHE A 242 7.65 7.06 18.05
C PHE A 242 6.71 7.62 16.99
N LEU A 243 6.83 8.91 16.64
CA LEU A 243 6.04 9.51 15.57
C LEU A 243 6.42 8.91 14.22
N GLY A 244 7.71 8.65 14.01
CA GLY A 244 8.21 8.03 12.80
C GLY A 244 7.64 6.64 12.58
N LEU A 245 7.64 5.78 13.60
CA LEU A 245 7.06 4.45 13.49
C LEU A 245 5.54 4.50 13.31
N ALA A 246 4.85 5.46 13.94
CA ALA A 246 3.42 5.67 13.73
C ALA A 246 3.11 6.05 12.27
N GLU A 247 3.91 6.94 11.67
CA GLU A 247 3.75 7.36 10.27
C GLU A 247 4.06 6.22 9.30
N VAL A 248 5.14 5.47 9.50
CA VAL A 248 5.44 4.25 8.71
C VAL A 248 4.26 3.28 8.74
N THR A 249 3.68 3.06 9.90
CA THR A 249 2.53 2.17 10.07
C THR A 249 1.30 2.68 9.31
N GLU A 250 1.07 3.99 9.31
CA GLU A 250 -0.04 4.60 8.56
C GLU A 250 0.14 4.45 7.05
N GLU A 251 1.34 4.71 6.53
CA GLU A 251 1.64 4.50 5.11
C GLU A 251 1.46 3.02 4.68
N LEU A 252 1.95 2.06 5.48
CA LEU A 252 1.79 0.64 5.20
C LEU A 252 0.33 0.18 5.27
N SER A 253 -0.51 0.85 6.06
CA SER A 253 -1.95 0.54 6.16
C SER A 253 -2.70 0.78 4.86
N HIS A 254 -2.16 1.60 3.94
CA HIS A 254 -2.78 2.03 2.70
C HIS A 254 -1.99 1.58 1.47
N PRO A 255 -1.90 0.26 1.17
CA PRO A 255 -1.00 -0.30 0.18
C PRO A 255 -1.27 0.13 -1.26
N PHE A 256 -2.48 0.56 -1.59
CA PHE A 256 -2.89 0.89 -2.96
C PHE A 256 -2.72 2.37 -3.33
N THR A 257 -2.29 3.22 -2.40
CA THR A 257 -2.06 4.64 -2.67
C THR A 257 -0.91 4.87 -3.65
N THR A 258 -0.87 6.07 -4.23
CA THR A 258 0.21 6.52 -5.11
C THR A 258 1.42 7.06 -4.34
N SER A 259 1.46 6.87 -3.01
CA SER A 259 2.57 7.30 -2.17
C SER A 259 3.87 6.57 -2.51
N ALA A 260 4.99 7.09 -2.00
CA ALA A 260 6.31 6.52 -2.21
C ALA A 260 6.44 5.06 -1.70
N ASN A 261 5.62 4.67 -0.73
CA ASN A 261 5.63 3.34 -0.11
C ASN A 261 4.43 2.46 -0.51
N GLY A 262 3.51 2.99 -1.34
CA GLY A 262 2.43 2.23 -1.96
C GLY A 262 2.93 1.20 -2.99
N LEU A 263 2.10 0.22 -3.32
CA LEU A 263 2.42 -0.81 -4.31
C LEU A 263 2.52 -0.21 -5.73
N PRO A 264 3.46 -0.70 -6.56
CA PRO A 264 3.68 -0.20 -7.92
C PRO A 264 2.65 -0.82 -8.89
N LEU A 265 1.38 -0.45 -8.73
CA LEU A 265 0.28 -1.08 -9.47
C LEU A 265 0.35 -0.83 -10.98
N ASP A 266 0.86 0.34 -11.39
CA ASP A 266 1.01 0.64 -12.82
C ASP A 266 2.07 -0.26 -13.46
N ALA A 267 3.17 -0.51 -12.74
CA ALA A 267 4.21 -1.42 -13.24
C ALA A 267 3.70 -2.87 -13.29
N ILE A 268 2.84 -3.29 -12.36
CA ILE A 268 2.24 -4.63 -12.39
C ILE A 268 1.23 -4.72 -13.55
N CYS A 269 0.42 -3.70 -13.78
CA CYS A 269 -0.47 -3.63 -14.96
C CYS A 269 0.35 -3.68 -16.25
N ARG A 270 1.44 -2.93 -16.33
CA ARG A 270 2.35 -2.97 -17.48
C ARG A 270 2.96 -4.36 -17.71
N ALA A 271 3.31 -5.06 -16.63
CA ALA A 271 3.81 -6.43 -16.73
C ALA A 271 2.76 -7.41 -17.29
N ALA A 272 1.48 -7.20 -16.95
CA ALA A 272 0.37 -7.95 -17.54
C ALA A 272 0.20 -7.61 -19.02
N GLU A 273 0.19 -6.34 -19.41
CA GLU A 273 0.13 -5.90 -20.81
C GLU A 273 1.24 -6.55 -21.65
N ILE A 274 2.49 -6.51 -21.16
CA ILE A 274 3.63 -7.13 -21.84
C ILE A 274 3.42 -8.63 -22.03
N SER A 275 2.88 -9.30 -20.99
CA SER A 275 2.68 -10.75 -21.03
C SER A 275 1.53 -11.18 -21.96
N LEU A 276 0.46 -10.38 -22.04
CA LEU A 276 -0.73 -10.71 -22.82
C LEU A 276 -0.64 -10.24 -24.28
N ALA A 277 0.18 -9.23 -24.59
CA ALA A 277 0.30 -8.65 -25.92
C ALA A 277 0.56 -9.69 -27.05
N PRO A 278 1.48 -10.67 -26.88
CA PRO A 278 1.70 -11.68 -27.93
C PRO A 278 0.45 -12.53 -28.22
N HIS A 279 -0.35 -12.84 -27.19
CA HIS A 279 -1.56 -13.66 -27.31
C HIS A 279 -2.71 -12.94 -28.04
N ILE A 280 -2.69 -11.61 -28.07
CA ILE A 280 -3.66 -10.79 -28.83
C ILE A 280 -3.10 -10.30 -30.16
N GLY A 281 -1.84 -10.64 -30.51
CA GLY A 281 -1.16 -10.25 -31.73
C GLY A 281 -0.72 -8.79 -31.74
N GLU A 282 -0.46 -8.21 -30.56
CA GLU A 282 0.04 -6.84 -30.39
C GLU A 282 1.53 -6.85 -30.02
N THR A 283 2.24 -5.77 -30.34
CA THR A 283 3.62 -5.59 -29.91
C THR A 283 3.66 -5.27 -28.41
N PRO A 284 4.44 -6.01 -27.61
CA PRO A 284 4.55 -5.73 -26.18
C PRO A 284 5.03 -4.29 -25.92
N PRO A 285 4.35 -3.53 -25.07
CA PRO A 285 4.82 -2.19 -24.69
C PRO A 285 6.12 -2.27 -23.88
N PRO A 286 6.95 -1.21 -23.85
CA PRO A 286 8.17 -1.22 -23.05
C PRO A 286 7.86 -1.34 -21.55
N ALA A 287 8.73 -2.05 -20.82
CA ALA A 287 8.63 -2.16 -19.36
C ALA A 287 8.77 -0.77 -18.70
N MET A 288 8.02 -0.55 -17.64
CA MET A 288 8.18 0.65 -16.83
C MET A 288 9.52 0.61 -16.08
N ARG A 289 10.24 1.72 -16.12
CA ARG A 289 11.49 1.89 -15.36
C ARG A 289 11.27 2.88 -14.23
N PRO A 290 11.94 2.70 -13.09
CA PRO A 290 11.89 3.69 -12.02
C PRO A 290 12.36 5.06 -12.53
N LYS A 291 11.58 6.11 -12.23
CA LYS A 291 11.98 7.50 -12.47
C LYS A 291 12.38 8.10 -11.12
N ASP A 292 13.64 8.51 -10.98
CA ASP A 292 14.20 8.97 -9.70
C ASP A 292 13.93 7.99 -8.55
N TYR A 293 14.20 6.71 -8.79
CA TYR A 293 13.92 5.60 -7.88
C TYR A 293 12.43 5.30 -7.60
N PHE A 294 11.51 6.07 -8.13
CA PHE A 294 10.08 5.84 -7.96
C PHE A 294 9.51 5.02 -9.12
N LEU A 295 8.89 3.89 -8.79
CA LEU A 295 8.11 3.05 -9.68
C LEU A 295 6.63 3.14 -9.27
N SER A 296 5.78 3.58 -10.18
CA SER A 296 4.34 3.70 -9.96
C SER A 296 3.64 2.36 -10.06
#